data_3c4c1d46c87308ba2942cec794ff7029
#
_entry.id   3c4c1d46c87308ba2942cec794ff7029
#
_cell.length_a   1.000
_cell.length_b   1.000
_cell.length_c   1.000
_cell.angle_alpha   90.00
_cell.angle_beta   90.00
_cell.angle_gamma   90.00
#
_symmetry.space_group_name_H-M   'P 1'
#
loop_
_entity.id
_entity.type
_entity.pdbx_description
1 polymer ?
#
loop_
_entity_poly.entity_id
_entity_poly.type
_entity_poly.pdbx_seq_one_letter_code
_entity_poly.pdbx_strand_id
1 'polypeptide(L)'
;MKSIIKILLISVVCSTITFFIFNSLVTTKQNNYEVSYETEIIPQYSLNKISNQRNITSSSSLPDLTFAASKSIDAVVHVKNTSIVEDNDSWALQFFYGDDSRKKVGTGSGVIISPDGYIVTNYHVIENSSEVIVTTNDNKEYEAVIIGFDEIYDIAVLKIDSDKSLDYIFFGDSDSTLIGEWVLAVGNPYNLNSTVTAGIISSKSRDLNEYDQKNQSFIQTDAAVNFGNSGGALVNIEGELIGINTLIQSMTGGYVGYSFAVPSNTVRKIFEDLLEYGDVQKGLLGVRGVALNSPYSRQLNISETEGFYIDEIEVGFGADSAGLKRGDIIKSIDGFKINRFSDLSGYLSSKRPGDKVEVKYVRDNKTKTTTVVLKKGL
;
A
#
# COMPACT_ATOMS: atom_id res chain seq x y z
N MET A 1 -55.88 6.73 43.53
CA MET A 1 -56.04 7.74 42.42
C MET A 1 -55.55 9.13 42.78
N LYS A 2 -56.01 9.78 43.87
CA LYS A 2 -55.63 11.17 44.23
C LYS A 2 -54.10 11.36 44.44
N SER A 3 -53.35 10.35 44.92
CA SER A 3 -51.91 10.43 45.13
C SER A 3 -51.11 10.36 43.80
N ILE A 4 -51.53 9.55 42.86
CA ILE A 4 -50.89 9.42 41.55
C ILE A 4 -51.03 10.68 40.71
N ILE A 5 -52.21 11.33 40.78
CA ILE A 5 -52.49 12.60 40.12
C ILE A 5 -51.59 13.71 40.67
N LYS A 6 -51.35 13.74 42.02
CA LYS A 6 -50.43 14.72 42.63
C LYS A 6 -48.98 14.50 42.15
N ILE A 7 -48.51 13.26 42.04
CA ILE A 7 -47.17 12.97 41.57
C ILE A 7 -46.98 13.40 40.12
N LEU A 8 -47.95 13.10 39.24
CA LEU A 8 -47.94 13.52 37.84
C LEU A 8 -47.94 15.07 37.71
N LEU A 9 -48.74 15.79 38.52
CA LEU A 9 -48.76 17.24 38.50
C LEU A 9 -47.43 17.85 38.95
N ILE A 10 -46.79 17.30 40.00
CA ILE A 10 -45.46 17.72 40.42
C ILE A 10 -44.40 17.47 39.37
N SER A 11 -44.44 16.32 38.69
CA SER A 11 -43.51 15.98 37.62
C SER A 11 -43.61 16.97 36.44
N VAL A 12 -44.81 17.32 36.02
CA VAL A 12 -45.05 18.30 34.94
C VAL A 12 -44.54 19.69 35.35
N VAL A 13 -44.81 20.13 36.57
CA VAL A 13 -44.34 21.43 37.09
C VAL A 13 -42.79 21.46 37.16
N CYS A 14 -42.15 20.39 37.64
CA CYS A 14 -40.68 20.31 37.66
C CYS A 14 -40.09 20.36 36.28
N SER A 15 -40.67 19.64 35.31
CA SER A 15 -40.14 19.62 33.93
C SER A 15 -40.30 20.96 33.20
N THR A 16 -41.40 21.67 33.44
CA THR A 16 -41.60 23.03 32.90
C THR A 16 -40.62 24.04 33.50
N ILE A 17 -40.38 23.98 34.83
CA ILE A 17 -39.40 24.84 35.49
C ILE A 17 -37.97 24.57 34.94
N THR A 18 -37.60 23.31 34.78
CA THR A 18 -36.29 22.94 34.23
C THR A 18 -36.12 23.45 32.80
N PHE A 19 -37.17 23.35 31.98
CA PHE A 19 -37.16 23.87 30.61
C PHE A 19 -36.98 25.41 30.57
N PHE A 20 -37.66 26.14 31.44
CA PHE A 20 -37.52 27.61 31.51
C PHE A 20 -36.14 28.04 32.02
N ILE A 21 -35.57 27.33 33.01
CA ILE A 21 -34.20 27.60 33.50
C ILE A 21 -33.19 27.32 32.38
N PHE A 22 -33.31 26.20 31.67
CA PHE A 22 -32.43 25.86 30.57
C PHE A 22 -32.49 26.90 29.44
N ASN A 23 -33.70 27.30 29.04
CA ASN A 23 -33.89 28.33 28.03
C ASN A 23 -33.32 29.70 28.46
N SER A 24 -33.48 30.08 29.71
CA SER A 24 -32.88 31.31 30.27
C SER A 24 -31.35 31.28 30.27
N LEU A 25 -30.74 30.12 30.55
CA LEU A 25 -29.28 29.95 30.54
C LEU A 25 -28.71 29.90 29.10
N VAL A 26 -29.46 29.39 28.14
CA VAL A 26 -29.05 29.33 26.72
C VAL A 26 -29.19 30.70 26.05
N THR A 27 -30.25 31.44 26.33
CA THR A 27 -30.46 32.79 25.76
C THR A 27 -29.52 33.86 26.31
N THR A 28 -28.94 33.66 27.51
CA THR A 28 -28.00 34.63 28.08
C THR A 28 -26.59 34.55 27.50
N LYS A 29 -26.31 33.60 26.58
CA LYS A 29 -25.00 33.42 25.95
C LYS A 29 -24.93 33.90 24.49
N GLN A 30 -25.91 34.60 23.96
CA GLN A 30 -25.73 35.37 22.73
C GLN A 30 -25.08 36.72 23.05
N ASN A 31 -23.81 36.69 23.41
CA ASN A 31 -22.96 37.87 23.33
C ASN A 31 -22.79 38.22 21.86
N ASN A 32 -23.29 39.37 21.46
CA ASN A 32 -22.91 40.03 20.24
C ASN A 32 -21.41 40.26 20.24
N TYR A 33 -20.67 39.39 19.56
CA TYR A 33 -19.31 39.73 19.17
C TYR A 33 -19.44 40.67 17.97
N GLU A 34 -19.37 41.97 18.21
CA GLU A 34 -18.97 42.92 17.20
C GLU A 34 -17.53 42.59 16.83
N VAL A 35 -17.34 41.87 15.72
CA VAL A 35 -16.01 41.71 15.15
C VAL A 35 -15.64 43.03 14.48
N SER A 36 -14.90 43.87 15.21
CA SER A 36 -14.20 44.97 14.58
C SER A 36 -13.10 44.38 13.72
N TYR A 37 -13.28 44.46 12.41
CA TYR A 37 -12.21 44.17 11.46
C TYR A 37 -11.17 45.27 11.55
N GLU A 38 -10.16 45.12 12.42
CA GLU A 38 -8.89 45.78 12.19
C GLU A 38 -8.33 45.19 10.92
N THR A 39 -8.22 45.99 9.87
CA THR A 39 -7.51 45.66 8.66
C THR A 39 -6.05 45.47 8.99
N GLU A 40 -5.66 44.24 9.42
CA GLU A 40 -4.27 43.85 9.38
C GLU A 40 -3.80 43.97 7.95
N ILE A 41 -2.80 44.81 7.74
CA ILE A 41 -2.10 44.94 6.48
C ILE A 41 -1.42 43.60 6.23
N ILE A 42 -2.08 42.75 5.44
CA ILE A 42 -1.48 41.51 4.95
C ILE A 42 -0.28 41.93 4.11
N PRO A 43 0.94 41.50 4.45
CA PRO A 43 2.10 41.76 3.60
C PRO A 43 1.77 41.23 2.18
N GLN A 44 1.81 42.08 1.19
CA GLN A 44 1.68 41.66 -0.20
C GLN A 44 2.89 40.76 -0.50
N TYR A 45 2.72 39.48 -0.40
CA TYR A 45 3.63 38.54 -1.04
C TYR A 45 3.46 38.73 -2.54
N SER A 46 4.50 39.30 -3.16
CA SER A 46 4.58 39.32 -4.59
C SER A 46 4.60 37.87 -5.09
N LEU A 47 3.46 37.42 -5.60
CA LEU A 47 3.38 36.20 -6.37
C LEU A 47 4.22 36.43 -7.64
N ASN A 48 5.48 36.08 -7.58
CA ASN A 48 6.26 35.88 -8.79
C ASN A 48 5.56 34.79 -9.58
N LYS A 49 4.86 35.17 -10.63
CA LYS A 49 4.38 34.25 -11.65
C LYS A 49 5.57 33.45 -12.16
N ILE A 50 5.78 32.27 -11.60
CA ILE A 50 6.61 31.27 -12.24
C ILE A 50 5.79 30.81 -13.45
N SER A 51 6.06 31.44 -14.59
CA SER A 51 5.54 31.03 -15.88
C SER A 51 6.33 29.82 -16.38
N ASN A 52 6.15 28.67 -15.71
CA ASN A 52 6.29 27.38 -16.35
C ASN A 52 4.90 26.97 -16.79
N GLN A 53 4.47 27.49 -17.94
CA GLN A 53 3.36 26.91 -18.68
C GLN A 53 3.75 25.49 -19.10
N ARG A 54 3.58 24.51 -18.20
CA ARG A 54 3.08 23.22 -18.66
C ARG A 54 1.67 23.53 -19.16
N ASN A 55 1.43 23.36 -20.44
CA ASN A 55 0.07 23.30 -20.99
C ASN A 55 -0.64 22.12 -20.34
N ILE A 56 -1.16 22.33 -19.14
CA ILE A 56 -2.22 21.50 -18.60
C ILE A 56 -3.44 21.90 -19.44
N THR A 57 -3.66 21.18 -20.52
CA THR A 57 -4.98 21.14 -21.14
C THR A 57 -5.90 20.59 -20.05
N SER A 58 -6.51 21.49 -19.29
CA SER A 58 -7.59 21.18 -18.38
C SER A 58 -8.79 20.75 -19.22
N SER A 59 -8.82 19.49 -19.63
CA SER A 59 -10.09 18.83 -19.92
C SER A 59 -10.79 18.72 -18.57
N SER A 60 -11.82 19.52 -18.38
CA SER A 60 -12.64 19.56 -17.14
C SER A 60 -13.55 18.34 -16.98
N SER A 61 -13.27 17.23 -17.62
CA SER A 61 -13.96 15.96 -17.44
C SER A 61 -13.17 15.09 -16.45
N LEU A 62 -13.85 14.56 -15.46
CA LEU A 62 -13.33 13.47 -14.62
C LEU A 62 -12.85 12.32 -15.54
N PRO A 63 -11.79 11.58 -15.17
CA PRO A 63 -11.33 10.44 -15.97
C PRO A 63 -12.46 9.42 -16.10
N ASP A 64 -12.62 8.86 -17.28
CA ASP A 64 -13.53 7.74 -17.50
C ASP A 64 -12.86 6.47 -16.97
N LEU A 65 -13.28 6.02 -15.80
CA LEU A 65 -12.75 4.83 -15.14
C LEU A 65 -13.38 3.53 -15.65
N THR A 66 -14.43 3.61 -16.48
CA THR A 66 -15.14 2.42 -16.98
C THR A 66 -14.30 1.59 -17.91
N PHE A 67 -13.40 2.20 -18.69
CA PHE A 67 -12.44 1.51 -19.54
C PHE A 67 -11.48 0.63 -18.72
N ALA A 68 -10.83 1.21 -17.72
CA ALA A 68 -9.91 0.49 -16.85
C ALA A 68 -10.61 -0.63 -16.07
N ALA A 69 -11.83 -0.37 -15.56
CA ALA A 69 -12.64 -1.36 -14.88
C ALA A 69 -12.99 -2.54 -15.81
N SER A 70 -13.53 -2.27 -17.00
CA SER A 70 -13.92 -3.33 -17.94
C SER A 70 -12.76 -4.20 -18.39
N LYS A 71 -11.57 -3.60 -18.55
CA LYS A 71 -10.34 -4.31 -18.94
C LYS A 71 -9.78 -5.19 -17.81
N SER A 72 -10.06 -4.84 -16.56
CA SER A 72 -9.46 -5.50 -15.40
C SER A 72 -10.35 -6.58 -14.80
N ILE A 73 -11.68 -6.44 -14.87
CA ILE A 73 -12.63 -7.31 -14.18
C ILE A 73 -12.47 -8.79 -14.61
N ASP A 74 -12.28 -9.07 -15.90
CA ASP A 74 -12.20 -10.43 -16.43
C ASP A 74 -10.87 -11.13 -16.10
N ALA A 75 -9.86 -10.35 -15.78
CA ALA A 75 -8.54 -10.86 -15.38
C ALA A 75 -8.36 -10.97 -13.86
N VAL A 76 -9.33 -10.53 -13.05
CA VAL A 76 -9.29 -10.69 -11.59
C VAL A 76 -10.16 -11.86 -11.16
N VAL A 77 -9.54 -12.82 -10.49
CA VAL A 77 -10.13 -14.11 -10.12
C VAL A 77 -10.37 -14.21 -8.62
N HIS A 78 -11.29 -15.07 -8.23
CA HIS A 78 -11.45 -15.52 -6.85
C HIS A 78 -10.44 -16.63 -6.53
N VAL A 79 -9.76 -16.53 -5.40
CA VAL A 79 -8.83 -17.55 -4.89
C VAL A 79 -9.39 -18.12 -3.60
N LYS A 80 -9.65 -19.42 -3.59
CA LYS A 80 -10.11 -20.18 -2.43
C LYS A 80 -9.00 -21.11 -1.98
N ASN A 81 -8.62 -20.98 -0.73
CA ASN A 81 -7.65 -21.84 -0.05
C ASN A 81 -8.38 -22.78 0.89
N THR A 82 -8.06 -24.06 0.84
CA THR A 82 -8.51 -25.06 1.84
C THR A 82 -7.27 -25.51 2.63
N SER A 83 -7.28 -25.31 3.95
CA SER A 83 -6.23 -25.78 4.86
C SER A 83 -6.78 -26.78 5.87
N ILE A 84 -5.98 -27.79 6.22
CA ILE A 84 -6.32 -28.78 7.26
C ILE A 84 -5.64 -28.34 8.55
N VAL A 85 -6.39 -28.05 9.60
CA VAL A 85 -5.83 -27.64 10.90
C VAL A 85 -5.96 -28.80 11.88
N GLU A 86 -4.83 -29.21 12.44
CA GLU A 86 -4.77 -30.28 13.45
C GLU A 86 -5.03 -29.78 14.89
N ASP A 87 -4.97 -28.46 15.14
CA ASP A 87 -5.06 -27.91 16.49
C ASP A 87 -6.15 -26.84 16.66
N ASN A 88 -6.84 -26.91 17.81
CA ASN A 88 -8.15 -26.30 18.09
C ASN A 88 -8.09 -24.99 18.90
N ASP A 89 -6.93 -24.31 19.03
CA ASP A 89 -6.75 -23.32 20.10
C ASP A 89 -6.92 -21.83 19.72
N SER A 90 -7.40 -21.49 18.53
CA SER A 90 -7.62 -20.08 18.18
C SER A 90 -9.12 -19.73 18.17
N TRP A 91 -9.58 -19.12 19.27
CA TRP A 91 -10.96 -18.60 19.41
C TRP A 91 -11.35 -17.58 18.31
N ALA A 92 -10.37 -16.81 17.79
CA ALA A 92 -10.60 -15.84 16.73
C ALA A 92 -10.95 -16.53 15.40
N LEU A 93 -10.34 -17.66 15.12
CA LEU A 93 -10.59 -18.45 13.92
C LEU A 93 -11.94 -19.18 14.01
N GLN A 94 -12.32 -19.67 15.19
CA GLN A 94 -13.63 -20.28 15.43
C GLN A 94 -14.79 -19.29 15.26
N PHE A 95 -14.58 -18.02 15.65
CA PHE A 95 -15.55 -16.94 15.46
C PHE A 95 -15.79 -16.59 13.98
N PHE A 96 -14.74 -16.65 13.13
CA PHE A 96 -14.84 -16.27 11.72
C PHE A 96 -15.22 -17.43 10.79
N TYR A 97 -14.94 -18.69 11.15
CA TYR A 97 -15.07 -19.84 10.24
C TYR A 97 -16.05 -20.93 10.70
N GLY A 98 -16.66 -20.79 11.89
CA GLY A 98 -17.62 -21.77 12.42
C GLY A 98 -16.99 -23.05 12.96
N ASP A 99 -17.86 -23.96 13.45
CA ASP A 99 -17.49 -25.13 14.28
C ASP A 99 -17.16 -26.40 13.47
N ASP A 100 -16.93 -26.31 12.15
CA ASP A 100 -16.55 -27.48 11.33
C ASP A 100 -15.02 -27.66 11.36
N SER A 101 -14.57 -28.38 12.34
CA SER A 101 -13.32 -28.30 13.06
C SER A 101 -12.09 -28.91 12.36
N ARG A 102 -12.10 -29.17 11.05
CA ARG A 102 -10.93 -29.75 10.34
C ARG A 102 -10.54 -29.09 9.02
N LYS A 103 -11.44 -28.35 8.38
CA LYS A 103 -11.14 -27.64 7.14
C LYS A 103 -11.38 -26.16 7.35
N LYS A 104 -10.35 -25.34 7.27
CA LYS A 104 -10.47 -23.87 7.20
C LYS A 104 -10.45 -23.46 5.75
N VAL A 105 -11.38 -22.60 5.37
CA VAL A 105 -11.45 -22.03 4.02
C VAL A 105 -11.05 -20.56 4.12
N GLY A 106 -9.91 -20.23 3.54
CA GLY A 106 -9.50 -18.86 3.29
C GLY A 106 -9.94 -18.40 1.91
N THR A 107 -10.20 -17.12 1.74
CA THR A 107 -10.59 -16.56 0.45
C THR A 107 -9.87 -15.23 0.19
N GLY A 108 -9.55 -14.99 -1.08
CA GLY A 108 -8.95 -13.75 -1.56
C GLY A 108 -9.18 -13.59 -3.05
N SER A 109 -8.41 -12.74 -3.65
CA SER A 109 -8.40 -12.50 -5.09
C SER A 109 -7.05 -12.87 -5.68
N GLY A 110 -7.00 -12.99 -7.00
CA GLY A 110 -5.77 -13.14 -7.77
C GLY A 110 -5.87 -12.35 -9.07
N VAL A 111 -4.75 -12.08 -9.71
CA VAL A 111 -4.65 -11.37 -10.98
C VAL A 111 -4.02 -12.27 -12.02
N ILE A 112 -4.73 -12.58 -13.09
CA ILE A 112 -4.17 -13.27 -14.25
C ILE A 112 -3.22 -12.31 -14.98
N ILE A 113 -1.97 -12.70 -15.11
CA ILE A 113 -0.89 -11.89 -15.71
C ILE A 113 -0.38 -12.45 -17.02
N SER A 114 -0.87 -13.62 -17.45
CA SER A 114 -0.50 -14.22 -18.72
C SER A 114 -1.66 -15.04 -19.31
N PRO A 115 -1.75 -15.14 -20.65
CA PRO A 115 -2.87 -15.82 -21.31
C PRO A 115 -2.87 -17.33 -21.09
N ASP A 116 -1.77 -17.91 -20.64
CA ASP A 116 -1.62 -19.35 -20.37
C ASP A 116 -1.90 -19.70 -18.90
N GLY A 117 -2.34 -18.71 -18.06
CA GLY A 117 -2.89 -18.98 -16.75
C GLY A 117 -1.95 -18.81 -15.55
N TYR A 118 -0.90 -17.99 -15.67
CA TYR A 118 -0.17 -17.53 -14.49
C TYR A 118 -0.97 -16.47 -13.76
N ILE A 119 -1.03 -16.61 -12.43
CA ILE A 119 -1.81 -15.74 -11.54
C ILE A 119 -0.89 -15.28 -10.42
N VAL A 120 -0.98 -13.99 -10.08
CA VAL A 120 -0.36 -13.44 -8.87
C VAL A 120 -1.43 -13.19 -7.82
N THR A 121 -1.13 -13.54 -6.57
CA THR A 121 -1.98 -13.28 -5.39
C THR A 121 -1.09 -12.93 -4.19
N ASN A 122 -1.68 -12.72 -3.02
CA ASN A 122 -0.92 -12.60 -1.80
C ASN A 122 -0.54 -13.98 -1.23
N TYR A 123 0.62 -14.06 -0.56
CA TYR A 123 1.08 -15.27 0.10
C TYR A 123 0.10 -15.69 1.23
N HIS A 124 -0.35 -14.75 2.06
CA HIS A 124 -1.29 -15.04 3.15
C HIS A 124 -2.63 -15.61 2.66
N VAL A 125 -3.02 -15.38 1.39
CA VAL A 125 -4.23 -15.97 0.79
C VAL A 125 -4.08 -17.47 0.59
N ILE A 126 -2.85 -17.96 0.35
CA ILE A 126 -2.57 -19.38 0.05
C ILE A 126 -1.73 -20.07 1.12
N GLU A 127 -1.37 -19.36 2.18
CA GLU A 127 -0.56 -19.89 3.26
C GLU A 127 -1.18 -21.13 3.90
N ASN A 128 -0.36 -22.15 4.16
CA ASN A 128 -0.78 -23.44 4.74
C ASN A 128 -1.89 -24.17 3.97
N SER A 129 -2.06 -23.88 2.67
CA SER A 129 -3.06 -24.55 1.83
C SER A 129 -2.71 -26.00 1.57
N SER A 130 -3.68 -26.88 1.67
CA SER A 130 -3.64 -28.23 1.12
C SER A 130 -4.17 -28.28 -0.32
N GLU A 131 -4.99 -27.31 -0.69
CA GLU A 131 -5.62 -27.18 -2.00
C GLU A 131 -5.92 -25.71 -2.28
N VAL A 132 -5.64 -25.26 -3.51
CA VAL A 132 -5.98 -23.91 -3.99
C VAL A 132 -6.88 -24.04 -5.22
N ILE A 133 -8.07 -23.45 -5.15
CA ILE A 133 -9.02 -23.38 -6.27
C ILE A 133 -9.15 -21.93 -6.71
N VAL A 134 -9.02 -21.70 -8.00
CA VAL A 134 -9.21 -20.41 -8.66
C VAL A 134 -10.54 -20.45 -9.42
N THR A 135 -11.38 -19.44 -9.18
CA THR A 135 -12.63 -19.26 -9.95
C THR A 135 -12.53 -17.98 -10.77
N THR A 136 -12.67 -18.13 -12.09
CA THR A 136 -12.63 -17.01 -13.05
C THR A 136 -13.98 -16.25 -13.07
N ASN A 137 -13.99 -15.06 -13.67
CA ASN A 137 -15.18 -14.22 -13.73
C ASN A 137 -16.37 -14.87 -14.47
N ASP A 138 -16.09 -15.84 -15.38
CA ASP A 138 -17.10 -16.67 -16.06
C ASP A 138 -17.55 -17.90 -15.22
N ASN A 139 -17.27 -17.91 -13.90
CA ASN A 139 -17.60 -18.95 -12.93
C ASN A 139 -17.02 -20.33 -13.23
N LYS A 140 -15.86 -20.42 -13.88
CA LYS A 140 -15.14 -21.68 -14.03
C LYS A 140 -14.13 -21.85 -12.92
N GLU A 141 -14.11 -23.06 -12.38
CA GLU A 141 -13.18 -23.45 -11.33
C GLU A 141 -12.00 -24.23 -11.92
N TYR A 142 -10.80 -23.88 -11.43
CA TYR A 142 -9.54 -24.53 -11.78
C TYR A 142 -8.77 -24.86 -10.52
N GLU A 143 -8.19 -26.05 -10.46
CA GLU A 143 -7.17 -26.37 -9.47
C GLU A 143 -5.88 -25.61 -9.83
N ALA A 144 -5.30 -24.90 -8.84
CA ALA A 144 -4.11 -24.11 -9.05
C ALA A 144 -2.88 -24.78 -8.43
N VAL A 145 -1.80 -24.81 -9.18
CA VAL A 145 -0.48 -25.20 -8.70
C VAL A 145 0.27 -23.99 -8.17
N ILE A 146 0.82 -24.08 -6.97
CA ILE A 146 1.69 -23.03 -6.40
C ILE A 146 3.06 -23.17 -7.07
N ILE A 147 3.48 -22.14 -7.80
CA ILE A 147 4.80 -22.07 -8.44
C ILE A 147 5.87 -21.64 -7.43
N GLY A 148 5.54 -20.68 -6.55
CA GLY A 148 6.40 -20.18 -5.51
C GLY A 148 5.82 -18.95 -4.85
N PHE A 149 6.55 -18.40 -3.85
CA PHE A 149 6.11 -17.22 -3.10
C PHE A 149 7.29 -16.44 -2.51
N ASP A 150 7.04 -15.20 -2.13
CA ASP A 150 7.91 -14.38 -1.27
C ASP A 150 7.11 -13.92 -0.04
N GLU A 151 7.52 -14.37 1.14
CA GLU A 151 6.87 -14.03 2.41
C GLU A 151 7.12 -12.59 2.83
N ILE A 152 8.22 -11.98 2.37
CA ILE A 152 8.58 -10.61 2.74
C ILE A 152 7.63 -9.64 2.08
N TYR A 153 7.39 -9.80 0.77
CA TYR A 153 6.46 -8.94 0.03
C TYR A 153 5.03 -9.49 -0.01
N ASP A 154 4.77 -10.62 0.66
CA ASP A 154 3.43 -11.24 0.70
C ASP A 154 2.88 -11.49 -0.71
N ILE A 155 3.71 -12.05 -1.60
CA ILE A 155 3.34 -12.36 -2.99
C ILE A 155 3.48 -13.87 -3.23
N ALA A 156 2.50 -14.45 -3.94
CA ALA A 156 2.54 -15.82 -4.42
C ALA A 156 2.19 -15.88 -5.92
N VAL A 157 2.78 -16.86 -6.61
CA VAL A 157 2.52 -17.15 -8.01
C VAL A 157 1.85 -18.51 -8.12
N LEU A 158 0.71 -18.53 -8.81
CA LEU A 158 -0.08 -19.72 -9.09
C LEU A 158 -0.11 -19.99 -10.60
N LYS A 159 -0.37 -21.24 -10.96
CA LYS A 159 -0.60 -21.66 -12.35
C LYS A 159 -1.87 -22.49 -12.42
N ILE A 160 -2.78 -22.08 -13.29
CA ILE A 160 -3.96 -22.89 -13.68
C ILE A 160 -3.78 -23.40 -15.11
N ASP A 161 -4.37 -24.54 -15.39
CA ASP A 161 -4.41 -25.11 -16.73
C ASP A 161 -5.76 -24.86 -17.37
N SER A 162 -5.77 -24.12 -18.48
CA SER A 162 -6.99 -23.71 -19.19
C SER A 162 -6.89 -24.07 -20.68
N ASP A 163 -7.91 -24.72 -21.19
CA ASP A 163 -8.04 -25.05 -22.62
C ASP A 163 -8.18 -23.81 -23.52
N LYS A 164 -8.39 -22.64 -22.92
CA LYS A 164 -8.58 -21.37 -23.65
C LYS A 164 -7.57 -20.34 -23.18
N SER A 165 -7.20 -19.43 -24.08
CA SER A 165 -6.51 -18.20 -23.73
C SER A 165 -7.36 -17.39 -22.75
N LEU A 166 -6.75 -16.98 -21.65
CA LEU A 166 -7.38 -16.19 -20.59
C LEU A 166 -7.16 -14.69 -20.80
N ASP A 167 -8.13 -13.88 -20.36
CA ASP A 167 -7.93 -12.44 -20.25
C ASP A 167 -6.93 -12.16 -19.12
N TYR A 168 -6.02 -11.21 -19.35
CA TYR A 168 -4.94 -10.89 -18.42
C TYR A 168 -4.62 -9.40 -18.39
N ILE A 169 -3.96 -8.95 -17.31
CA ILE A 169 -3.55 -7.57 -17.13
C ILE A 169 -2.05 -7.43 -17.40
N PHE A 170 -1.68 -6.40 -18.18
CA PHE A 170 -0.27 -6.06 -18.39
C PHE A 170 0.30 -5.34 -17.17
N PHE A 171 1.56 -5.61 -16.86
CA PHE A 171 2.30 -4.85 -15.86
C PHE A 171 2.54 -3.41 -16.35
N GLY A 172 2.06 -2.43 -15.58
CA GLY A 172 2.46 -1.04 -15.67
C GLY A 172 3.74 -0.78 -14.86
N ASP A 173 4.30 0.41 -15.00
CA ASP A 173 5.50 0.84 -14.27
C ASP A 173 5.15 1.60 -12.99
N SER A 174 5.19 0.92 -11.85
CA SER A 174 4.90 1.50 -10.54
C SER A 174 5.88 2.59 -10.11
N ASP A 175 7.12 2.60 -10.64
CA ASP A 175 8.11 3.62 -10.29
C ASP A 175 7.81 4.97 -10.96
N SER A 176 7.19 4.95 -12.15
CA SER A 176 6.81 6.14 -12.91
C SER A 176 5.53 6.82 -12.40
N THR A 177 4.69 6.11 -11.60
CA THR A 177 3.42 6.65 -11.09
C THR A 177 3.64 7.83 -10.16
N LEU A 178 2.70 8.78 -10.15
CA LEU A 178 2.76 10.00 -9.35
C LEU A 178 1.67 10.01 -8.26
N ILE A 179 1.98 10.64 -7.13
CA ILE A 179 0.98 10.91 -6.09
C ILE A 179 -0.12 11.80 -6.69
N GLY A 180 -1.38 11.41 -6.48
CA GLY A 180 -2.55 12.07 -7.04
C GLY A 180 -3.09 11.44 -8.33
N GLU A 181 -2.39 10.47 -8.94
CA GLU A 181 -2.92 9.71 -10.08
C GLU A 181 -4.08 8.81 -9.67
N TRP A 182 -5.11 8.74 -10.54
CA TRP A 182 -6.26 7.87 -10.33
C TRP A 182 -5.89 6.40 -10.47
N VAL A 183 -6.43 5.60 -9.57
CA VAL A 183 -6.27 4.14 -9.58
C VAL A 183 -7.60 3.45 -9.23
N LEU A 184 -7.74 2.21 -9.69
CA LEU A 184 -8.84 1.32 -9.32
C LEU A 184 -8.28 0.13 -8.55
N ALA A 185 -8.88 -0.18 -7.40
CA ALA A 185 -8.67 -1.45 -6.72
C ALA A 185 -9.77 -2.42 -7.15
N VAL A 186 -9.36 -3.55 -7.73
CA VAL A 186 -10.23 -4.58 -8.27
C VAL A 186 -10.00 -5.87 -7.51
N GLY A 187 -11.06 -6.49 -7.02
CA GLY A 187 -11.03 -7.79 -6.36
C GLY A 187 -12.26 -8.62 -6.69
N ASN A 188 -12.22 -9.93 -6.40
CA ASN A 188 -13.35 -10.83 -6.56
C ASN A 188 -13.65 -11.52 -5.23
N PRO A 189 -14.18 -10.78 -4.23
CA PRO A 189 -14.51 -11.34 -2.94
C PRO A 189 -15.69 -12.32 -3.06
N TYR A 190 -15.59 -13.45 -2.37
CA TYR A 190 -16.71 -14.41 -2.20
C TYR A 190 -17.30 -14.98 -3.49
N ASN A 191 -16.63 -14.90 -4.62
CA ASN A 191 -17.14 -15.38 -5.92
C ASN A 191 -18.52 -14.79 -6.31
N LEU A 192 -18.78 -13.51 -5.91
CA LEU A 192 -20.09 -12.88 -6.10
C LEU A 192 -20.13 -11.89 -7.29
N ASN A 193 -19.09 -11.68 -8.00
CA ASN A 193 -18.74 -10.72 -9.04
C ASN A 193 -17.60 -9.80 -8.58
N SER A 194 -16.79 -9.39 -9.53
CA SER A 194 -15.67 -8.49 -9.27
C SER A 194 -16.15 -7.16 -8.68
N THR A 195 -15.50 -6.73 -7.61
CA THR A 195 -15.75 -5.44 -6.95
C THR A 195 -14.68 -4.45 -7.38
N VAL A 196 -15.08 -3.25 -7.76
CA VAL A 196 -14.20 -2.16 -8.18
C VAL A 196 -14.41 -0.97 -7.26
N THR A 197 -13.32 -0.44 -6.72
CA THR A 197 -13.30 0.82 -5.98
C THR A 197 -12.29 1.76 -6.60
N ALA A 198 -12.54 3.07 -6.54
CA ALA A 198 -11.68 4.10 -7.13
C ALA A 198 -11.06 4.98 -6.05
N GLY A 199 -9.86 5.45 -6.31
CA GLY A 199 -9.12 6.37 -5.46
C GLY A 199 -7.92 6.93 -6.20
N ILE A 200 -6.96 7.47 -5.45
CA ILE A 200 -5.71 8.01 -5.97
C ILE A 200 -4.50 7.35 -5.32
N ILE A 201 -3.34 7.49 -5.91
CA ILE A 201 -2.08 7.20 -5.23
C ILE A 201 -1.88 8.27 -4.15
N SER A 202 -2.02 7.89 -2.89
CA SER A 202 -1.91 8.79 -1.74
C SER A 202 -0.46 8.96 -1.27
N SER A 203 0.36 7.91 -1.42
CA SER A 203 1.79 7.92 -1.10
C SER A 203 2.51 6.77 -1.78
N LYS A 204 3.83 6.86 -1.85
CA LYS A 204 4.72 5.79 -2.32
C LYS A 204 5.74 5.45 -1.23
N SER A 205 6.34 4.26 -1.31
CA SER A 205 7.39 3.79 -0.39
C SER A 205 6.97 3.83 1.08
N ARG A 206 5.73 3.42 1.37
CA ARG A 206 5.27 3.29 2.76
C ARG A 206 5.80 2.00 3.36
N ASP A 207 6.53 2.15 4.45
CA ASP A 207 6.82 1.06 5.38
C ASP A 207 5.70 1.04 6.43
N LEU A 208 5.17 -0.12 6.69
CA LEU A 208 4.00 -0.30 7.56
C LEU A 208 4.38 -0.73 8.95
N ASN A 209 5.60 -1.20 9.11
CA ASN A 209 6.12 -1.62 10.40
C ASN A 209 7.61 -1.33 10.50
N GLU A 210 7.95 -0.12 10.85
CA GLU A 210 9.34 0.34 11.03
C GLU A 210 10.15 -0.52 12.04
N TYR A 211 9.48 -1.40 12.78
CA TYR A 211 10.09 -2.25 13.82
C TYR A 211 10.37 -3.70 13.38
N ASP A 212 9.83 -4.18 12.24
CA ASP A 212 9.90 -5.60 11.85
C ASP A 212 11.14 -5.98 11.02
N GLN A 213 12.00 -5.05 10.69
CA GLN A 213 13.21 -5.23 9.86
C GLN A 213 12.95 -5.78 8.43
N LYS A 214 11.68 -5.94 8.02
CA LYS A 214 11.35 -6.40 6.67
C LYS A 214 11.56 -5.31 5.63
N ASN A 215 11.52 -4.03 6.07
CA ASN A 215 11.81 -2.86 5.25
C ASN A 215 11.04 -2.86 3.91
N GLN A 216 9.75 -3.11 3.99
CA GLN A 216 8.86 -3.19 2.84
C GLN A 216 8.55 -1.80 2.30
N SER A 217 8.14 -1.75 1.05
CA SER A 217 7.75 -0.51 0.37
C SER A 217 6.43 -0.73 -0.36
N PHE A 218 5.38 -0.04 0.08
CA PHE A 218 4.04 -0.16 -0.47
C PHE A 218 3.59 1.13 -1.15
N ILE A 219 2.72 0.99 -2.15
CA ILE A 219 1.87 2.08 -2.65
C ILE A 219 0.71 2.23 -1.68
N GLN A 220 0.47 3.45 -1.21
CA GLN A 220 -0.72 3.79 -0.44
C GLN A 220 -1.77 4.41 -1.36
N THR A 221 -3.03 3.98 -1.22
CA THR A 221 -4.19 4.55 -1.94
C THR A 221 -5.37 4.73 -0.98
N ASP A 222 -6.29 5.61 -1.32
CA ASP A 222 -7.59 5.76 -0.68
C ASP A 222 -8.72 5.00 -1.42
N ALA A 223 -8.39 4.26 -2.48
CA ALA A 223 -9.30 3.26 -3.03
C ALA A 223 -9.58 2.19 -1.96
N ALA A 224 -10.85 1.92 -1.68
CA ALA A 224 -11.23 1.04 -0.58
C ALA A 224 -10.84 -0.41 -0.86
N VAL A 225 -9.96 -0.98 -0.03
CA VAL A 225 -9.63 -2.40 0.00
C VAL A 225 -10.17 -2.99 1.29
N ASN A 226 -10.89 -4.09 1.19
CA ASN A 226 -11.48 -4.84 2.29
C ASN A 226 -11.17 -6.34 2.14
N PHE A 227 -11.60 -7.15 3.13
CA PHE A 227 -11.49 -8.60 3.06
C PHE A 227 -12.02 -9.14 1.73
N GLY A 228 -11.24 -10.01 1.09
CA GLY A 228 -11.52 -10.60 -0.21
C GLY A 228 -10.90 -9.85 -1.40
N ASN A 229 -10.53 -8.56 -1.27
CA ASN A 229 -9.79 -7.83 -2.30
C ASN A 229 -8.28 -8.08 -2.24
N SER A 230 -7.76 -8.65 -1.14
CA SER A 230 -6.34 -9.03 -1.02
C SER A 230 -5.95 -9.99 -2.13
N GLY A 231 -4.81 -9.75 -2.76
CA GLY A 231 -4.35 -10.46 -3.95
C GLY A 231 -4.92 -9.95 -5.27
N GLY A 232 -5.91 -9.04 -5.22
CA GLY A 232 -6.49 -8.40 -6.39
C GLY A 232 -5.61 -7.27 -6.96
N ALA A 233 -6.06 -6.68 -8.06
CA ALA A 233 -5.31 -5.69 -8.81
C ALA A 233 -5.51 -4.26 -8.25
N LEU A 234 -4.42 -3.48 -8.22
CA LEU A 234 -4.45 -2.03 -8.28
C LEU A 234 -4.04 -1.62 -9.69
N VAL A 235 -4.92 -0.95 -10.45
CA VAL A 235 -4.67 -0.59 -11.85
C VAL A 235 -4.76 0.92 -12.06
N ASN A 236 -4.03 1.42 -13.07
CA ASN A 236 -4.14 2.79 -13.53
C ASN A 236 -5.37 2.98 -14.45
N ILE A 237 -5.57 4.19 -14.97
CA ILE A 237 -6.69 4.52 -15.85
C ILE A 237 -6.59 3.84 -17.23
N GLU A 238 -5.43 3.35 -17.64
CA GLU A 238 -5.19 2.57 -18.84
C GLU A 238 -5.50 1.07 -18.62
N GLY A 239 -5.80 0.66 -17.37
CA GLY A 239 -6.04 -0.74 -16.98
C GLY A 239 -4.75 -1.57 -16.87
N GLU A 240 -3.60 -0.92 -16.64
CA GLU A 240 -2.34 -1.61 -16.39
C GLU A 240 -2.15 -1.84 -14.89
N LEU A 241 -1.55 -2.96 -14.53
CA LEU A 241 -1.28 -3.36 -13.14
C LEU A 241 -0.21 -2.47 -12.52
N ILE A 242 -0.58 -1.67 -11.53
CA ILE A 242 0.35 -0.81 -10.76
C ILE A 242 0.75 -1.46 -9.43
N GLY A 243 -0.06 -2.39 -8.93
CA GLY A 243 0.26 -3.14 -7.72
C GLY A 243 -0.72 -4.26 -7.43
N ILE A 244 -0.38 -5.08 -6.45
CA ILE A 244 -1.26 -6.11 -5.88
C ILE A 244 -1.77 -5.61 -4.54
N ASN A 245 -3.10 -5.50 -4.41
CA ASN A 245 -3.76 -5.07 -3.18
C ASN A 245 -3.41 -6.05 -2.05
N THR A 246 -2.98 -5.53 -0.91
CA THR A 246 -2.75 -6.33 0.30
C THR A 246 -3.53 -5.74 1.46
N LEU A 247 -4.15 -6.62 2.26
CA LEU A 247 -4.86 -6.20 3.47
C LEU A 247 -3.85 -6.03 4.59
N ILE A 248 -3.68 -4.81 5.05
CA ILE A 248 -2.89 -4.56 6.24
C ILE A 248 -3.77 -4.71 7.46
N GLN A 249 -3.19 -5.25 8.52
CA GLN A 249 -3.80 -5.34 9.83
C GLN A 249 -4.31 -3.97 10.30
N SER A 250 -5.53 -3.63 9.92
CA SER A 250 -6.24 -2.57 10.64
C SER A 250 -6.69 -3.16 11.97
N MET A 251 -6.56 -2.42 13.06
CA MET A 251 -7.04 -2.87 14.39
C MET A 251 -8.52 -3.24 14.39
N THR A 252 -9.27 -2.87 13.35
CA THR A 252 -10.72 -3.10 13.19
C THR A 252 -11.05 -4.08 12.07
N GLY A 253 -10.07 -4.53 11.26
CA GLY A 253 -10.28 -5.42 10.11
C GLY A 253 -10.99 -4.79 8.92
N GLY A 254 -11.39 -3.52 8.98
CA GLY A 254 -12.10 -2.80 7.91
C GLY A 254 -11.31 -1.62 7.34
N TYR A 255 -11.75 -1.10 6.21
CA TYR A 255 -11.22 0.10 5.57
C TYR A 255 -11.36 1.34 6.48
N VAL A 256 -10.26 2.01 6.74
CA VAL A 256 -10.16 3.22 7.59
C VAL A 256 -9.58 4.42 6.84
N GLY A 257 -9.67 4.44 5.51
CA GLY A 257 -9.14 5.50 4.66
C GLY A 257 -7.73 5.25 4.14
N TYR A 258 -7.13 4.10 4.45
CA TYR A 258 -5.80 3.70 3.99
C TYR A 258 -5.85 2.27 3.46
N SER A 259 -5.42 2.12 2.22
CA SER A 259 -5.21 0.84 1.57
C SER A 259 -3.79 0.80 1.02
N PHE A 260 -3.27 -0.40 0.81
CA PHE A 260 -1.90 -0.58 0.39
C PHE A 260 -1.79 -1.66 -0.67
N ALA A 261 -0.81 -1.49 -1.54
CA ALA A 261 -0.52 -2.47 -2.59
C ALA A 261 0.99 -2.67 -2.74
N VAL A 262 1.40 -3.90 -3.03
CA VAL A 262 2.78 -4.22 -3.41
C VAL A 262 3.02 -3.68 -4.82
N PRO A 263 4.07 -2.86 -5.06
CA PRO A 263 4.32 -2.24 -6.35
C PRO A 263 4.50 -3.26 -7.49
N SER A 264 3.96 -2.97 -8.67
CA SER A 264 3.98 -3.88 -9.82
C SER A 264 5.38 -4.26 -10.30
N ASN A 265 6.36 -3.35 -10.22
CA ASN A 265 7.75 -3.65 -10.58
C ASN A 265 8.36 -4.72 -9.65
N THR A 266 8.05 -4.66 -8.34
CA THR A 266 8.44 -5.68 -7.37
C THR A 266 7.73 -7.01 -7.67
N VAL A 267 6.41 -6.97 -7.92
CA VAL A 267 5.61 -8.16 -8.25
C VAL A 267 6.14 -8.84 -9.51
N ARG A 268 6.38 -8.07 -10.58
CA ARG A 268 6.91 -8.60 -11.84
C ARG A 268 8.27 -9.28 -11.64
N LYS A 269 9.16 -8.64 -10.90
CA LYS A 269 10.47 -9.21 -10.60
C LYS A 269 10.34 -10.50 -9.81
N ILE A 270 9.49 -10.56 -8.77
CA ILE A 270 9.22 -11.78 -8.00
C ILE A 270 8.70 -12.89 -8.92
N PHE A 271 7.72 -12.58 -9.78
CA PHE A 271 7.18 -13.51 -10.75
C PHE A 271 8.24 -14.09 -11.69
N GLU A 272 9.03 -13.22 -12.33
CA GLU A 272 10.09 -13.62 -13.24
C GLU A 272 11.17 -14.47 -12.52
N ASP A 273 11.58 -14.10 -11.32
CA ASP A 273 12.59 -14.83 -10.55
C ASP A 273 12.10 -16.23 -10.13
N LEU A 274 10.85 -16.36 -9.71
CA LEU A 274 10.28 -17.65 -9.33
C LEU A 274 10.20 -18.60 -10.54
N LEU A 275 9.90 -18.06 -11.73
CA LEU A 275 9.90 -18.87 -12.96
C LEU A 275 11.31 -19.28 -13.41
N GLU A 276 12.28 -18.38 -13.31
CA GLU A 276 13.63 -18.60 -13.84
C GLU A 276 14.54 -19.35 -12.85
N TYR A 277 14.45 -19.02 -11.56
CA TYR A 277 15.38 -19.54 -10.54
C TYR A 277 14.71 -20.42 -9.49
N GLY A 278 13.39 -20.46 -9.42
CA GLY A 278 12.63 -21.12 -8.35
C GLY A 278 12.69 -20.41 -7.01
N ASP A 279 13.40 -19.28 -6.92
CA ASP A 279 13.58 -18.48 -5.69
C ASP A 279 13.84 -17.01 -6.04
N VAL A 280 13.40 -16.10 -5.16
CA VAL A 280 13.54 -14.65 -5.36
C VAL A 280 14.97 -14.18 -5.18
N GLN A 281 15.54 -13.57 -6.21
CA GLN A 281 16.90 -13.06 -6.20
C GLN A 281 16.95 -11.64 -5.62
N LYS A 282 17.67 -11.40 -4.52
CA LYS A 282 17.73 -10.07 -3.86
C LYS A 282 19.08 -9.41 -4.11
N GLY A 283 19.04 -8.28 -4.85
CA GLY A 283 20.20 -7.43 -5.09
C GLY A 283 20.41 -6.45 -3.94
N LEU A 284 21.52 -6.56 -3.22
CA LEU A 284 21.85 -5.73 -2.07
C LEU A 284 23.01 -4.77 -2.35
N LEU A 285 22.88 -3.53 -1.83
CA LEU A 285 23.99 -2.56 -1.78
C LEU A 285 25.05 -2.95 -0.74
N GLY A 286 24.64 -3.52 0.40
CA GLY A 286 25.49 -3.77 1.55
C GLY A 286 25.75 -2.52 2.39
N VAL A 287 24.69 -1.78 2.72
CA VAL A 287 24.74 -0.61 3.61
C VAL A 287 23.71 -0.75 4.72
N ARG A 288 24.08 -0.26 5.91
CA ARG A 288 23.16 -0.02 7.03
C ARG A 288 23.20 1.44 7.40
N GLY A 289 22.08 1.96 7.89
CA GLY A 289 22.00 3.37 8.24
C GLY A 289 20.62 3.82 8.64
N VAL A 290 20.41 5.13 8.63
CA VAL A 290 19.18 5.73 9.10
C VAL A 290 18.74 6.86 8.17
N ALA A 291 17.43 7.12 8.14
CA ALA A 291 16.87 8.31 7.52
C ALA A 291 17.28 9.56 8.29
N LEU A 292 17.76 10.59 7.58
CA LEU A 292 18.08 11.87 8.20
C LEU A 292 16.80 12.65 8.53
N ASN A 293 16.86 13.30 9.66
CA ASN A 293 15.90 14.32 10.09
C ASN A 293 16.64 15.45 10.82
N SER A 294 15.98 16.58 11.05
CA SER A 294 16.62 17.75 11.67
C SER A 294 17.21 17.47 13.07
N PRO A 295 16.59 16.70 13.98
CA PRO A 295 17.22 16.31 15.24
C PRO A 295 18.50 15.50 15.07
N TYR A 296 18.45 14.46 14.23
CA TYR A 296 19.60 13.57 14.01
C TYR A 296 20.75 14.26 13.28
N SER A 297 20.45 15.11 12.30
CA SER A 297 21.44 15.91 11.59
C SER A 297 22.19 16.86 12.52
N ARG A 298 21.48 17.49 13.49
CA ARG A 298 22.14 18.29 14.55
C ARG A 298 23.07 17.47 15.43
N GLN A 299 22.64 16.26 15.81
CA GLN A 299 23.48 15.35 16.62
C GLN A 299 24.75 14.96 15.89
N LEU A 300 24.69 14.73 14.59
CA LEU A 300 25.84 14.40 13.74
C LEU A 300 26.64 15.63 13.28
N ASN A 301 26.17 16.84 13.56
CA ASN A 301 26.77 18.11 13.12
C ASN A 301 26.91 18.21 11.60
N ILE A 302 25.87 17.78 10.86
CA ILE A 302 25.78 17.86 9.40
C ILE A 302 24.66 18.79 8.97
N SER A 303 24.81 19.42 7.80
CA SER A 303 23.83 20.39 7.26
C SER A 303 22.63 19.74 6.58
N GLU A 304 22.80 18.51 6.08
CA GLU A 304 21.77 17.77 5.38
C GLU A 304 20.70 17.28 6.34
N THR A 305 19.43 17.51 6.02
CA THR A 305 18.27 17.08 6.84
C THR A 305 17.40 16.03 6.17
N GLU A 306 17.76 15.63 4.94
CA GLU A 306 17.08 14.60 4.16
C GLU A 306 18.09 13.66 3.53
N GLY A 307 17.70 12.41 3.31
CA GLY A 307 18.50 11.36 2.70
C GLY A 307 18.78 10.21 3.66
N PHE A 308 19.43 9.18 3.17
CA PHE A 308 19.81 8.00 3.94
C PHE A 308 21.28 8.09 4.34
N TYR A 309 21.55 8.25 5.62
CA TYR A 309 22.90 8.31 6.20
C TYR A 309 23.47 6.91 6.40
N ILE A 310 24.64 6.63 5.86
CA ILE A 310 25.32 5.35 5.98
C ILE A 310 26.09 5.30 7.30
N ASP A 311 25.65 4.42 8.21
CA ASP A 311 26.34 4.12 9.46
C ASP A 311 27.38 3.02 9.31
N GLU A 312 27.07 2.02 8.47
CA GLU A 312 27.93 0.84 8.28
C GLU A 312 27.88 0.38 6.83
N ILE A 313 29.02 -0.15 6.36
CA ILE A 313 29.14 -0.80 5.05
C ILE A 313 29.59 -2.24 5.27
N GLU A 314 28.91 -3.15 4.64
CA GLU A 314 29.28 -4.56 4.64
C GLU A 314 30.43 -4.81 3.66
N VAL A 315 31.54 -5.30 4.21
CA VAL A 315 32.77 -5.58 3.45
C VAL A 315 32.46 -6.62 2.36
N GLY A 316 32.94 -6.33 1.15
CA GLY A 316 32.76 -7.23 0.02
C GLY A 316 31.47 -7.01 -0.76
N PHE A 317 30.52 -6.19 -0.28
CA PHE A 317 29.32 -5.81 -1.03
C PHE A 317 29.59 -4.71 -2.06
N GLY A 318 28.53 -4.37 -2.83
CA GLY A 318 28.63 -3.42 -3.93
C GLY A 318 29.02 -2.01 -3.47
N ALA A 319 28.47 -1.54 -2.35
CA ALA A 319 28.78 -0.23 -1.78
C ALA A 319 30.27 -0.11 -1.39
N ASP A 320 30.84 -1.14 -0.74
CA ASP A 320 32.25 -1.21 -0.41
C ASP A 320 33.14 -1.13 -1.66
N SER A 321 32.83 -1.98 -2.65
CA SER A 321 33.56 -2.01 -3.93
C SER A 321 33.49 -0.69 -4.71
N ALA A 322 32.38 0.04 -4.59
CA ALA A 322 32.16 1.35 -5.23
C ALA A 322 32.78 2.54 -4.44
N GLY A 323 33.37 2.28 -3.29
CA GLY A 323 34.06 3.28 -2.47
C GLY A 323 33.12 4.19 -1.68
N LEU A 324 31.86 3.76 -1.43
CA LEU A 324 31.00 4.39 -0.44
C LEU A 324 31.60 4.20 0.96
N LYS A 325 31.30 5.07 1.89
CA LYS A 325 31.88 5.08 3.22
C LYS A 325 30.83 5.43 4.27
N ARG A 326 31.09 5.04 5.51
CA ARG A 326 30.37 5.59 6.66
C ARG A 326 30.41 7.12 6.62
N GLY A 327 29.28 7.76 6.86
CA GLY A 327 29.14 9.20 6.81
C GLY A 327 28.65 9.74 5.46
N ASP A 328 28.57 8.93 4.43
CA ASP A 328 27.92 9.32 3.18
C ASP A 328 26.40 9.39 3.36
N ILE A 329 25.78 10.32 2.62
CA ILE A 329 24.34 10.50 2.64
C ILE A 329 23.80 10.20 1.24
N ILE A 330 23.13 9.07 1.05
CA ILE A 330 22.50 8.71 -0.22
C ILE A 330 21.30 9.64 -0.45
N LYS A 331 21.28 10.30 -1.61
CA LYS A 331 20.22 11.25 -2.01
C LYS A 331 19.31 10.66 -3.08
N SER A 332 19.84 9.84 -4.00
CA SER A 332 19.06 9.16 -5.03
C SER A 332 19.79 7.93 -5.57
N ILE A 333 19.01 6.98 -6.12
CA ILE A 333 19.50 5.84 -6.89
C ILE A 333 18.80 5.86 -8.24
N ASP A 334 19.56 5.85 -9.34
CA ASP A 334 19.07 5.98 -10.73
C ASP A 334 18.06 7.14 -10.91
N GLY A 335 18.26 8.24 -10.18
CA GLY A 335 17.36 9.40 -10.16
C GLY A 335 16.19 9.29 -9.19
N PHE A 336 15.88 8.09 -8.66
CA PHE A 336 14.83 7.92 -7.65
C PHE A 336 15.30 8.50 -6.30
N LYS A 337 14.51 9.44 -5.73
CA LYS A 337 14.88 10.16 -4.49
C LYS A 337 14.82 9.21 -3.28
N ILE A 338 15.89 9.20 -2.49
CA ILE A 338 16.00 8.39 -1.27
C ILE A 338 16.00 9.31 -0.05
N ASN A 339 14.93 9.25 0.73
CA ASN A 339 14.80 9.99 2.00
C ASN A 339 14.76 9.05 3.20
N ARG A 340 14.24 7.85 3.04
CA ARG A 340 14.06 6.85 4.09
C ARG A 340 14.62 5.51 3.66
N PHE A 341 14.74 4.60 4.60
CA PHE A 341 15.17 3.24 4.29
C PHE A 341 14.16 2.51 3.39
N SER A 342 12.87 2.74 3.58
CA SER A 342 11.81 2.18 2.72
C SER A 342 11.89 2.66 1.27
N ASP A 343 12.37 3.88 1.00
CA ASP A 343 12.63 4.34 -0.37
C ASP A 343 13.78 3.54 -0.99
N LEU A 344 14.85 3.32 -0.21
CA LEU A 344 16.01 2.52 -0.63
C LEU A 344 15.64 1.07 -0.89
N SER A 345 15.02 0.40 0.09
CA SER A 345 14.64 -1.01 -0.01
C SER A 345 13.58 -1.23 -1.08
N GLY A 346 12.61 -0.33 -1.20
CA GLY A 346 11.57 -0.37 -2.22
C GLY A 346 12.14 -0.31 -3.63
N TYR A 347 13.06 0.63 -3.89
CA TYR A 347 13.71 0.71 -5.20
C TYR A 347 14.54 -0.54 -5.51
N LEU A 348 15.31 -1.04 -4.53
CA LEU A 348 16.15 -2.22 -4.69
C LEU A 348 15.35 -3.52 -4.79
N SER A 349 14.11 -3.56 -4.31
CA SER A 349 13.26 -4.75 -4.37
C SER A 349 12.96 -5.21 -5.80
N SER A 350 13.02 -4.30 -6.77
CA SER A 350 12.87 -4.61 -8.20
C SER A 350 14.20 -4.96 -8.90
N LYS A 351 15.31 -5.02 -8.16
CA LYS A 351 16.66 -5.25 -8.71
C LYS A 351 17.21 -6.61 -8.34
N ARG A 352 18.12 -7.12 -9.19
CA ARG A 352 18.78 -8.42 -9.05
C ARG A 352 20.26 -8.28 -8.68
N PRO A 353 20.89 -9.32 -8.13
CA PRO A 353 22.35 -9.40 -8.06
C PRO A 353 22.96 -9.25 -9.46
N GLY A 354 24.00 -8.42 -9.56
CA GLY A 354 24.65 -8.07 -10.82
C GLY A 354 24.14 -6.81 -11.48
N ASP A 355 22.96 -6.31 -11.13
CA ASP A 355 22.44 -5.04 -11.62
C ASP A 355 23.35 -3.88 -11.19
N LYS A 356 23.50 -2.90 -12.08
CA LYS A 356 24.28 -1.70 -11.83
C LYS A 356 23.31 -0.55 -11.53
N VAL A 357 23.53 0.14 -10.43
CA VAL A 357 22.74 1.30 -10.04
C VAL A 357 23.65 2.53 -9.86
N GLU A 358 23.18 3.67 -10.30
CA GLU A 358 23.87 4.95 -10.11
C GLU A 358 23.45 5.54 -8.75
N VAL A 359 24.39 5.65 -7.81
CA VAL A 359 24.15 6.22 -6.49
C VAL A 359 24.67 7.63 -6.42
N LYS A 360 23.77 8.60 -6.22
CA LYS A 360 24.11 10.00 -5.93
C LYS A 360 24.10 10.21 -4.42
N TYR A 361 25.22 10.71 -3.90
CA TYR A 361 25.43 10.87 -2.45
C TYR A 361 26.16 12.15 -2.12
N VAL A 362 26.08 12.58 -0.86
CA VAL A 362 26.82 13.72 -0.32
C VAL A 362 27.90 13.19 0.61
N ARG A 363 29.16 13.69 0.43
CA ARG A 363 30.31 13.47 1.30
C ARG A 363 31.06 14.78 1.44
N ASP A 364 31.36 15.23 2.66
CA ASP A 364 32.05 16.48 2.96
C ASP A 364 31.37 17.70 2.29
N ASN A 365 30.04 17.78 2.38
CA ASN A 365 29.18 18.79 1.76
C ASN A 365 29.31 18.89 0.22
N LYS A 366 29.81 17.84 -0.43
CA LYS A 366 29.94 17.76 -1.90
C LYS A 366 29.12 16.63 -2.43
N THR A 367 28.29 16.92 -3.42
CA THR A 367 27.55 15.89 -4.15
C THR A 367 28.51 15.10 -5.05
N LYS A 368 28.40 13.79 -4.98
CA LYS A 368 29.16 12.82 -5.76
C LYS A 368 28.23 11.78 -6.35
N THR A 369 28.70 11.09 -7.38
CA THR A 369 27.98 9.98 -8.02
C THR A 369 28.93 8.81 -8.19
N THR A 370 28.45 7.59 -7.97
CA THR A 370 29.21 6.36 -8.21
C THR A 370 28.26 5.29 -8.74
N THR A 371 28.77 4.33 -9.50
CA THR A 371 28.02 3.14 -9.94
C THR A 371 28.31 2.00 -8.96
N VAL A 372 27.26 1.39 -8.44
CA VAL A 372 27.32 0.24 -7.55
C VAL A 372 26.78 -0.98 -8.27
N VAL A 373 27.50 -2.09 -8.19
CA VAL A 373 27.02 -3.40 -8.65
C VAL A 373 26.41 -4.14 -7.48
N LEU A 374 25.12 -4.45 -7.56
CA LEU A 374 24.40 -5.15 -6.49
C LEU A 374 24.91 -6.58 -6.33
N LYS A 375 24.96 -7.07 -5.11
CA LYS A 375 25.38 -8.44 -4.81
C LYS A 375 24.26 -9.24 -4.17
N LYS A 376 24.35 -10.58 -4.30
CA LYS A 376 23.42 -11.50 -3.64
C LYS A 376 23.64 -11.41 -2.12
N GLY A 377 22.54 -11.32 -1.35
CA GLY A 377 22.58 -11.54 0.09
C GLY A 377 23.07 -12.95 0.43
N LEU A 378 23.75 -13.08 1.55
CA LEU A 378 24.21 -14.37 2.06
C LEU A 378 23.05 -15.23 2.53
#